data_9f7f39bdea43d024492fa11e6d3d28c5
#
_entry.id   9f7f39bdea43d024492fa11e6d3d28c5
#
_cell.length_a   1.000
_cell.length_b   1.000
_cell.length_c   1.000
_cell.angle_alpha   90.00
_cell.angle_beta   90.00
_cell.angle_gamma   90.00
#
_symmetry.space_group_name_H-M   'P 1'
#
loop_
_entity.id
_entity.type
_entity.pdbx_description
1 polymer ?
#
loop_
_entity_poly.entity_id
_entity_poly.type
_entity_poly.pdbx_seq_one_letter_code
_entity_poly.pdbx_strand_id
1 'polypeptide(L)'
;MFFLYLLSIFSLIVQAIFVTLAIAAGLYYLAEIVEEYTVMAKYVISWMVIATSTIHIGLLIFEDFPLYLNVIGLVQQALHGFLLKDFPVVRVTSLTFMTAVVTLVVHHYMAFKFFGAVYYTFSEVLAYFTLCLWVVPFALFVSLSANDYVLPITGETQPLLGDSNVLTDYLSRKSKKYSLLSFFSFAKDSILPQRNKKAF
;
A
#
# COMPACT_ATOMS: atom_id res chain seq x y z
N MET A 1 -10.32 -23.30 -36.03
CA MET A 1 -9.67 -22.88 -34.76
C MET A 1 -10.11 -21.50 -34.25
N PHE A 2 -10.97 -20.78 -34.98
CA PHE A 2 -11.48 -19.44 -34.63
C PHE A 2 -12.27 -19.41 -33.29
N PHE A 3 -13.09 -20.42 -33.04
CA PHE A 3 -13.90 -20.48 -31.82
C PHE A 3 -13.06 -20.64 -30.52
N LEU A 4 -12.01 -21.47 -30.54
CA LEU A 4 -11.08 -21.59 -29.41
C LEU A 4 -10.33 -20.27 -29.13
N TYR A 5 -9.99 -19.55 -30.17
CA TYR A 5 -9.35 -18.25 -30.03
C TYR A 5 -10.29 -17.23 -29.35
N LEU A 6 -11.54 -17.14 -29.79
CA LEU A 6 -12.55 -16.33 -29.12
C LEU A 6 -12.75 -16.71 -27.65
N LEU A 7 -12.82 -18.03 -27.37
CA LEU A 7 -12.98 -18.53 -26.02
C LEU A 7 -11.77 -18.18 -25.13
N SER A 8 -10.55 -18.21 -25.70
CA SER A 8 -9.34 -17.83 -24.97
C SER A 8 -9.31 -16.35 -24.61
N ILE A 9 -9.74 -15.47 -25.51
CA ILE A 9 -9.86 -14.02 -25.23
C ILE A 9 -10.89 -13.77 -24.13
N PHE A 10 -12.06 -14.42 -24.24
CA PHE A 10 -13.11 -14.29 -23.23
C PHE A 10 -12.64 -14.80 -21.86
N SER A 11 -11.96 -15.95 -21.83
CA SER A 11 -11.35 -16.50 -20.60
C SER A 11 -10.34 -15.54 -19.97
N LEU A 12 -9.50 -14.90 -20.78
CA LEU A 12 -8.50 -13.93 -20.29
C LEU A 12 -9.18 -12.70 -19.67
N ILE A 13 -10.25 -12.20 -20.25
CA ILE A 13 -11.03 -11.08 -19.68
C ILE A 13 -11.63 -11.51 -18.32
N VAL A 14 -12.25 -12.68 -18.26
CA VAL A 14 -12.84 -13.21 -17.02
C VAL A 14 -11.76 -13.39 -15.94
N GLN A 15 -10.60 -13.95 -16.30
CA GLN A 15 -9.48 -14.12 -15.37
C GLN A 15 -8.98 -12.76 -14.86
N ALA A 16 -8.84 -11.75 -15.73
CA ALA A 16 -8.43 -10.42 -15.33
C ALA A 16 -9.41 -9.80 -14.33
N ILE A 17 -10.72 -9.96 -14.54
CA ILE A 17 -11.76 -9.50 -13.61
C ILE A 17 -11.63 -10.22 -12.27
N PHE A 18 -11.50 -11.54 -12.24
CA PHE A 18 -11.35 -12.30 -11.00
C PHE A 18 -10.09 -11.90 -10.22
N VAL A 19 -8.95 -11.75 -10.89
CA VAL A 19 -7.70 -11.32 -10.25
C VAL A 19 -7.85 -9.92 -9.67
N THR A 20 -8.45 -8.99 -10.42
CA THR A 20 -8.67 -7.62 -9.94
C THR A 20 -9.58 -7.60 -8.71
N LEU A 21 -10.68 -8.35 -8.72
CA LEU A 21 -11.58 -8.46 -7.57
C LEU A 21 -10.90 -9.09 -6.36
N ALA A 22 -10.09 -10.14 -6.57
CA ALA A 22 -9.35 -10.80 -5.50
C ALA A 22 -8.32 -9.87 -4.85
N ILE A 23 -7.57 -9.09 -5.65
CA ILE A 23 -6.62 -8.10 -5.14
C ILE A 23 -7.37 -7.01 -4.38
N ALA A 24 -8.45 -6.47 -4.94
CA ALA A 24 -9.25 -5.45 -4.28
C ALA A 24 -9.81 -5.92 -2.93
N ALA A 25 -10.39 -7.12 -2.88
CA ALA A 25 -10.89 -7.72 -1.65
C ALA A 25 -9.78 -7.97 -0.62
N GLY A 26 -8.61 -8.44 -1.08
CA GLY A 26 -7.45 -8.67 -0.23
C GLY A 26 -6.90 -7.38 0.39
N LEU A 27 -6.79 -6.30 -0.40
CA LEU A 27 -6.36 -4.98 0.08
C LEU A 27 -7.35 -4.38 1.07
N TYR A 28 -8.66 -4.53 0.80
CA TYR A 28 -9.70 -4.09 1.72
C TYR A 28 -9.57 -4.80 3.08
N TYR A 29 -9.44 -6.14 3.05
CA TYR A 29 -9.31 -6.93 4.26
C TYR A 29 -8.03 -6.62 5.05
N LEU A 30 -6.91 -6.41 4.34
CA LEU A 30 -5.67 -5.99 4.98
C LEU A 30 -5.79 -4.62 5.65
N ALA A 31 -6.45 -3.65 5.00
CA ALA A 31 -6.68 -2.33 5.57
C ALA A 31 -7.55 -2.41 6.84
N GLU A 32 -8.60 -3.24 6.82
CA GLU A 32 -9.47 -3.48 7.98
C GLU A 32 -8.70 -4.09 9.17
N ILE A 33 -7.82 -5.08 8.91
CA ILE A 33 -6.97 -5.67 9.94
C ILE A 33 -6.01 -4.64 10.54
N VAL A 34 -5.39 -3.80 9.70
CA VAL A 34 -4.44 -2.79 10.16
C VAL A 34 -5.14 -1.72 11.00
N GLU A 35 -6.37 -1.34 10.65
CA GLU A 35 -7.19 -0.41 11.43
C GLU A 35 -7.53 -0.99 12.80
N GLU A 36 -7.96 -2.25 12.85
CA GLU A 36 -8.33 -2.92 14.10
C GLU A 36 -7.12 -3.22 14.99
N TYR A 37 -6.00 -3.67 14.39
CA TYR A 37 -4.79 -4.11 15.12
C TYR A 37 -3.58 -3.22 14.86
N THR A 38 -3.73 -1.92 15.01
CA THR A 38 -2.70 -0.91 14.71
C THR A 38 -1.34 -1.18 15.39
N VAL A 39 -1.34 -1.57 16.66
CA VAL A 39 -0.11 -1.86 17.41
C VAL A 39 0.60 -3.11 16.86
N MET A 40 -0.17 -4.14 16.53
CA MET A 40 0.37 -5.35 15.91
C MET A 40 0.92 -5.07 14.51
N ALA A 41 0.21 -4.26 13.72
CA ALA A 41 0.66 -3.83 12.40
C ALA A 41 2.02 -3.12 12.48
N LYS A 42 2.20 -2.17 13.41
CA LYS A 42 3.50 -1.52 13.66
C LYS A 42 4.59 -2.54 13.96
N TYR A 43 4.30 -3.52 14.82
CA TYR A 43 5.26 -4.56 15.19
C TYR A 43 5.65 -5.45 14.00
N VAL A 44 4.67 -5.88 13.21
CA VAL A 44 4.90 -6.67 11.99
C VAL A 44 5.76 -5.90 10.99
N ILE A 45 5.43 -4.63 10.70
CA ILE A 45 6.22 -3.81 9.78
C ILE A 45 7.64 -3.59 10.31
N SER A 46 7.82 -3.42 11.63
CA SER A 46 9.16 -3.32 12.23
C SER A 46 9.99 -4.56 11.97
N TRP A 47 9.39 -5.75 12.13
CA TRP A 47 10.05 -7.02 11.81
C TRP A 47 10.37 -7.15 10.32
N MET A 48 9.48 -6.69 9.43
CA MET A 48 9.74 -6.67 7.98
C MET A 48 10.94 -5.76 7.65
N VAL A 49 11.05 -4.58 8.28
CA VAL A 49 12.22 -3.68 8.12
C VAL A 49 13.51 -4.38 8.56
N ILE A 50 13.50 -5.05 9.72
CA ILE A 50 14.67 -5.79 10.22
C ILE A 50 15.03 -6.93 9.28
N ALA A 51 14.05 -7.73 8.85
CA ALA A 51 14.27 -8.85 7.93
C ALA A 51 14.85 -8.37 6.59
N THR A 52 14.30 -7.32 5.99
CA THR A 52 14.80 -6.75 4.73
C THR A 52 16.20 -6.17 4.90
N SER A 53 16.49 -5.51 6.03
CA SER A 53 17.85 -5.03 6.33
C SER A 53 18.84 -6.19 6.43
N THR A 54 18.43 -7.29 7.05
CA THR A 54 19.25 -8.51 7.15
C THR A 54 19.51 -9.13 5.77
N ILE A 55 18.52 -9.11 4.87
CA ILE A 55 18.72 -9.56 3.47
C ILE A 55 19.74 -8.69 2.76
N HIS A 56 19.69 -7.36 2.89
CA HIS A 56 20.70 -6.47 2.29
C HIS A 56 22.10 -6.73 2.84
N ILE A 57 22.23 -7.00 4.15
CA ILE A 57 23.51 -7.37 4.74
C ILE A 57 23.97 -8.73 4.21
N GLY A 58 23.05 -9.68 4.06
CA GLY A 58 23.34 -10.99 3.45
C GLY A 58 23.85 -10.86 2.01
N LEU A 59 23.19 -10.06 1.19
CA LEU A 59 23.64 -9.78 -0.19
C LEU A 59 25.02 -9.12 -0.23
N LEU A 60 25.37 -8.31 0.77
CA LEU A 60 26.68 -7.68 0.87
C LEU A 60 27.79 -8.69 1.22
N ILE A 61 27.49 -9.72 2.01
CA ILE A 61 28.47 -10.67 2.55
C ILE A 61 28.64 -11.89 1.64
N PHE A 62 27.54 -12.41 1.08
CA PHE A 62 27.51 -13.70 0.39
C PHE A 62 27.49 -13.59 -1.14
N GLU A 63 27.16 -12.39 -1.67
CA GLU A 63 27.02 -12.18 -3.11
C GLU A 63 27.93 -11.02 -3.56
N ASP A 64 28.49 -11.12 -4.77
CA ASP A 64 29.21 -10.02 -5.41
C ASP A 64 28.24 -8.93 -5.90
N PHE A 65 27.36 -8.51 -4.98
CA PHE A 65 26.32 -7.54 -5.29
C PHE A 65 26.85 -6.10 -5.14
N PRO A 66 26.50 -5.17 -6.03
CA PRO A 66 27.10 -3.83 -6.03
C PRO A 66 26.80 -3.09 -4.72
N LEU A 67 27.86 -2.58 -4.10
CA LEU A 67 27.82 -1.89 -2.82
C LEU A 67 26.80 -0.73 -2.82
N TYR A 68 26.69 0.00 -3.92
CA TYR A 68 25.77 1.15 -3.99
C TYR A 68 24.30 0.75 -3.89
N LEU A 69 23.89 -0.42 -4.41
CA LEU A 69 22.52 -0.92 -4.25
C LEU A 69 22.23 -1.37 -2.82
N ASN A 70 23.19 -2.00 -2.17
CA ASN A 70 23.03 -2.40 -0.78
C ASN A 70 22.97 -1.18 0.16
N VAL A 71 23.83 -0.18 -0.06
CA VAL A 71 23.84 1.06 0.74
C VAL A 71 22.51 1.82 0.58
N ILE A 72 22.03 2.02 -0.64
CA ILE A 72 20.75 2.71 -0.84
C ILE A 72 19.58 1.91 -0.26
N GLY A 73 19.61 0.58 -0.33
CA GLY A 73 18.63 -0.30 0.30
C GLY A 73 18.62 -0.15 1.83
N LEU A 74 19.79 -0.16 2.47
CA LEU A 74 19.89 0.05 3.93
C LEU A 74 19.45 1.46 4.35
N VAL A 75 19.78 2.49 3.58
CA VAL A 75 19.27 3.87 3.80
C VAL A 75 17.75 3.89 3.70
N GLN A 76 17.19 3.21 2.70
CA GLN A 76 15.75 3.06 2.54
C GLN A 76 15.10 2.42 3.76
N GLN A 77 15.67 1.33 4.30
CA GLN A 77 15.15 0.65 5.48
C GLN A 77 15.26 1.54 6.75
N ALA A 78 16.33 2.31 6.87
CA ALA A 78 16.46 3.28 7.97
C ALA A 78 15.35 4.36 7.89
N LEU A 79 15.06 4.88 6.70
CA LEU A 79 13.96 5.84 6.50
C LEU A 79 12.60 5.23 6.85
N HIS A 80 12.33 3.98 6.48
CA HIS A 80 11.12 3.27 6.89
C HIS A 80 11.04 3.11 8.41
N GLY A 81 12.15 2.80 9.08
CA GLY A 81 12.24 2.74 10.53
C GLY A 81 11.94 4.10 11.20
N PHE A 82 12.36 5.21 10.60
CA PHE A 82 11.99 6.56 11.07
C PHE A 82 10.51 6.85 10.90
N LEU A 83 9.90 6.45 9.78
CA LEU A 83 8.45 6.59 9.56
C LEU A 83 7.62 5.82 10.60
N LEU A 84 8.11 4.66 11.04
CA LEU A 84 7.44 3.86 12.06
C LEU A 84 7.44 4.50 13.46
N LYS A 85 8.30 5.48 13.73
CA LYS A 85 8.27 6.22 15.01
C LYS A 85 6.99 7.05 15.14
N ASP A 86 6.55 7.64 14.04
CA ASP A 86 5.35 8.48 13.98
C ASP A 86 4.06 7.68 13.76
N PHE A 87 4.18 6.35 13.61
CA PHE A 87 3.04 5.45 13.41
C PHE A 87 2.11 5.45 14.65
N PRO A 88 0.76 5.52 14.52
CA PRO A 88 -0.02 5.34 13.29
C PRO A 88 -0.21 6.62 12.45
N VAL A 89 0.07 7.79 12.97
CA VAL A 89 -0.20 9.08 12.31
C VAL A 89 1.03 9.53 11.51
N VAL A 90 1.26 8.90 10.36
CA VAL A 90 2.34 9.31 9.45
C VAL A 90 1.88 10.49 8.60
N ARG A 91 2.56 11.63 8.71
CA ARG A 91 2.27 12.81 7.89
C ARG A 91 2.90 12.65 6.51
N VAL A 92 2.09 12.53 5.46
CA VAL A 92 2.57 12.41 4.06
C VAL A 92 3.36 13.63 3.58
N THR A 93 3.17 14.78 4.21
CA THR A 93 3.91 16.02 3.93
C THR A 93 5.23 16.13 4.73
N SER A 94 5.54 15.15 5.59
CA SER A 94 6.79 15.18 6.36
C SER A 94 8.00 15.01 5.43
N LEU A 95 9.09 15.67 5.77
CA LEU A 95 10.35 15.56 5.02
C LEU A 95 10.83 14.11 4.96
N THR A 96 10.69 13.37 6.06
CA THR A 96 11.05 11.94 6.14
C THR A 96 10.25 11.10 5.14
N PHE A 97 8.94 11.32 5.02
CA PHE A 97 8.11 10.61 4.05
C PHE A 97 8.51 10.94 2.61
N MET A 98 8.66 12.23 2.29
CA MET A 98 9.07 12.65 0.96
C MET A 98 10.45 12.09 0.57
N THR A 99 11.40 12.12 1.51
CA THR A 99 12.74 11.55 1.29
C THR A 99 12.66 10.02 1.09
N ALA A 100 11.83 9.30 1.85
CA ALA A 100 11.64 7.88 1.67
C ALA A 100 11.06 7.54 0.29
N VAL A 101 10.09 8.32 -0.20
CA VAL A 101 9.51 8.13 -1.55
C VAL A 101 10.55 8.40 -2.63
N VAL A 102 11.30 9.50 -2.53
CA VAL A 102 12.37 9.83 -3.50
C VAL A 102 13.44 8.73 -3.51
N THR A 103 13.89 8.30 -2.34
CA THR A 103 14.88 7.22 -2.22
C THR A 103 14.37 5.92 -2.81
N LEU A 104 13.09 5.57 -2.61
CA LEU A 104 12.46 4.40 -3.23
C LEU A 104 12.52 4.46 -4.77
N VAL A 105 12.16 5.60 -5.36
CA VAL A 105 12.22 5.79 -6.82
C VAL A 105 13.66 5.69 -7.34
N VAL A 106 14.61 6.31 -6.67
CA VAL A 106 16.04 6.22 -7.04
C VAL A 106 16.56 4.80 -6.92
N HIS A 107 16.25 4.10 -5.83
CA HIS A 107 16.63 2.70 -5.62
C HIS A 107 16.03 1.80 -6.71
N HIS A 108 14.77 2.01 -7.05
CA HIS A 108 14.09 1.28 -8.12
C HIS A 108 14.78 1.47 -9.48
N TYR A 109 15.10 2.72 -9.84
CA TYR A 109 15.82 3.04 -11.06
C TYR A 109 17.22 2.37 -11.11
N MET A 110 17.97 2.47 -10.00
CA MET A 110 19.30 1.87 -9.91
C MET A 110 19.27 0.35 -10.01
N ALA A 111 18.27 -0.29 -9.38
CA ALA A 111 18.05 -1.74 -9.47
C ALA A 111 17.73 -2.16 -10.91
N PHE A 112 16.82 -1.48 -11.59
CA PHE A 112 16.54 -1.77 -13.01
C PHE A 112 17.77 -1.63 -13.91
N LYS A 113 18.57 -0.59 -13.69
CA LYS A 113 19.78 -0.37 -14.46
C LYS A 113 20.80 -1.50 -14.23
N PHE A 114 20.92 -1.98 -13.00
CA PHE A 114 21.84 -3.09 -12.66
C PHE A 114 21.36 -4.41 -13.26
N PHE A 115 20.13 -4.82 -13.04
CA PHE A 115 19.58 -6.07 -13.57
C PHE A 115 19.41 -6.06 -15.08
N GLY A 116 19.34 -4.91 -15.72
CA GLY A 116 19.38 -4.78 -17.17
C GLY A 116 20.78 -4.94 -17.78
N ALA A 117 21.83 -4.75 -16.97
CA ALA A 117 23.23 -4.85 -17.41
C ALA A 117 23.88 -6.21 -17.08
N VAL A 118 23.42 -6.90 -16.03
CA VAL A 118 23.96 -8.18 -15.56
C VAL A 118 22.87 -9.24 -15.65
N TYR A 119 23.22 -10.39 -16.16
CA TYR A 119 22.26 -11.49 -16.31
C TYR A 119 21.98 -12.17 -14.96
N TYR A 120 20.71 -12.15 -14.60
CA TYR A 120 20.12 -12.92 -13.50
C TYR A 120 18.88 -13.66 -14.01
N THR A 121 18.52 -14.76 -13.36
CA THR A 121 17.25 -15.42 -13.69
C THR A 121 16.06 -14.52 -13.30
N PHE A 122 14.95 -14.67 -14.01
CA PHE A 122 13.73 -13.87 -13.72
C PHE A 122 13.28 -13.99 -12.26
N SER A 123 13.41 -15.19 -11.67
CA SER A 123 13.04 -15.44 -10.28
C SER A 123 13.93 -14.69 -9.28
N GLU A 124 15.22 -14.56 -9.54
CA GLU A 124 16.17 -13.80 -8.70
C GLU A 124 15.85 -12.30 -8.75
N VAL A 125 15.62 -11.79 -9.96
CA VAL A 125 15.20 -10.38 -10.14
C VAL A 125 13.89 -10.13 -9.40
N LEU A 126 12.89 -11.00 -9.60
CA LEU A 126 11.59 -10.87 -8.93
C LEU A 126 11.72 -10.93 -7.40
N ALA A 127 12.56 -11.82 -6.87
CA ALA A 127 12.82 -11.94 -5.44
C ALA A 127 13.42 -10.64 -4.88
N TYR A 128 14.40 -10.04 -5.56
CA TYR A 128 14.98 -8.77 -5.13
C TYR A 128 13.95 -7.65 -5.11
N PHE A 129 13.21 -7.47 -6.22
CA PHE A 129 12.18 -6.42 -6.27
C PHE A 129 11.08 -6.62 -5.23
N THR A 130 10.65 -7.85 -5.00
CA THR A 130 9.59 -8.14 -4.04
C THR A 130 10.06 -7.96 -2.60
N LEU A 131 11.16 -8.61 -2.21
CA LEU A 131 11.58 -8.68 -0.81
C LEU A 131 12.42 -7.47 -0.39
N CYS A 132 13.31 -6.98 -1.25
CA CYS A 132 14.21 -5.88 -0.90
C CYS A 132 13.60 -4.51 -1.16
N LEU A 133 12.78 -4.37 -2.20
CA LEU A 133 12.24 -3.08 -2.62
C LEU A 133 10.80 -2.85 -2.17
N TRP A 134 9.88 -3.79 -2.40
CA TRP A 134 8.45 -3.52 -2.31
C TRP A 134 7.76 -3.98 -1.02
N VAL A 135 8.26 -5.01 -0.33
CA VAL A 135 7.55 -5.61 0.81
C VAL A 135 7.25 -4.59 1.92
N VAL A 136 8.24 -3.78 2.31
CA VAL A 136 8.07 -2.77 3.36
C VAL A 136 7.26 -1.55 2.89
N PRO A 137 7.57 -0.90 1.73
CA PRO A 137 6.74 0.18 1.20
C PRO A 137 5.29 -0.22 0.99
N PHE A 138 5.02 -1.44 0.53
CA PHE A 138 3.66 -1.94 0.36
C PHE A 138 2.91 -2.07 1.70
N ALA A 139 3.58 -2.64 2.72
CA ALA A 139 2.98 -2.74 4.05
C ALA A 139 2.71 -1.36 4.68
N LEU A 140 3.63 -0.40 4.50
CA LEU A 140 3.41 0.99 4.91
C LEU A 140 2.27 1.63 4.13
N PHE A 141 2.17 1.42 2.81
CA PHE A 141 1.09 1.94 1.98
C PHE A 141 -0.28 1.43 2.44
N VAL A 142 -0.41 0.13 2.70
CA VAL A 142 -1.65 -0.46 3.24
C VAL A 142 -1.99 0.17 4.59
N SER A 143 -1.00 0.33 5.48
CA SER A 143 -1.21 0.94 6.80
C SER A 143 -1.60 2.41 6.72
N LEU A 144 -1.04 3.16 5.76
CA LEU A 144 -1.43 4.56 5.52
C LEU A 144 -2.84 4.66 4.94
N SER A 145 -3.23 3.70 4.09
CA SER A 145 -4.59 3.66 3.50
C SER A 145 -5.66 3.33 4.53
N ALA A 146 -5.31 2.58 5.58
CA ALA A 146 -6.20 2.25 6.70
C ALA A 146 -6.40 3.42 7.67
N ASN A 147 -5.53 4.43 7.63
CA ASN A 147 -5.53 5.52 8.60
C ASN A 147 -6.20 6.76 8.01
N ASP A 148 -7.44 7.06 8.43
CA ASP A 148 -8.24 8.21 7.97
C ASP A 148 -7.57 9.58 8.23
N TYR A 149 -6.55 9.63 9.11
CA TYR A 149 -5.82 10.86 9.44
C TYR A 149 -4.74 11.26 8.43
N VAL A 150 -4.46 10.44 7.44
CA VAL A 150 -3.34 10.66 6.48
C VAL A 150 -3.75 11.50 5.28
N LEU A 151 -5.03 11.52 4.94
CA LEU A 151 -5.53 12.47 3.94
C LEU A 151 -5.70 13.85 4.60
N PRO A 152 -5.21 14.94 3.98
CA PRO A 152 -5.52 16.28 4.45
C PRO A 152 -7.00 16.56 4.16
N ILE A 153 -7.86 15.96 4.97
CA ILE A 153 -9.25 16.35 5.03
C ILE A 153 -9.23 17.61 5.88
N THR A 154 -9.39 18.72 5.22
CA THR A 154 -9.75 20.05 5.69
C THR A 154 -10.15 20.07 7.17
N GLY A 155 -9.38 20.80 7.96
CA GLY A 155 -9.46 21.02 9.40
C GLY A 155 -10.73 20.54 10.09
N GLU A 156 -10.55 19.72 11.08
CA GLU A 156 -11.54 19.53 12.12
C GLU A 156 -11.91 20.89 12.70
N THR A 157 -12.98 21.45 12.20
CA THR A 157 -13.70 22.46 12.94
C THR A 157 -14.31 21.69 14.11
N GLN A 158 -13.73 21.81 15.31
CA GLN A 158 -14.38 21.39 16.54
C GLN A 158 -15.82 21.93 16.50
N PRO A 159 -16.83 21.09 16.70
CA PRO A 159 -18.18 21.61 16.82
C PRO A 159 -18.26 22.47 18.10
N LEU A 160 -18.19 23.78 17.93
CA LEU A 160 -18.70 24.67 18.92
C LEU A 160 -20.21 24.36 19.06
N LEU A 161 -20.59 23.98 20.25
CA LEU A 161 -21.96 23.72 20.69
C LEU A 161 -22.91 24.73 20.07
N GLY A 162 -23.92 24.26 19.36
CA GLY A 162 -25.10 25.04 19.01
C GLY A 162 -25.30 25.28 17.52
N ASP A 163 -26.29 24.59 17.05
CA ASP A 163 -27.04 24.74 15.82
C ASP A 163 -26.74 23.74 14.69
N SER A 164 -27.75 22.92 14.48
CA SER A 164 -27.81 21.87 13.46
C SER A 164 -27.81 22.48 12.05
N ASN A 165 -26.61 22.67 11.49
CA ASN A 165 -26.47 23.10 10.10
C ASN A 165 -26.38 21.88 9.18
N VAL A 166 -27.44 21.70 8.38
CA VAL A 166 -27.57 20.72 7.29
C VAL A 166 -26.35 20.73 6.35
N LEU A 167 -25.64 21.85 6.27
CA LEU A 167 -24.40 22.02 5.49
C LEU A 167 -23.20 21.23 6.04
N THR A 168 -23.07 21.10 7.36
CA THR A 168 -21.98 20.30 7.98
C THR A 168 -22.19 18.81 7.76
N ASP A 169 -23.42 18.33 7.75
CA ASP A 169 -23.74 16.93 7.44
C ASP A 169 -23.50 16.61 5.94
N TYR A 170 -23.76 17.56 5.06
CA TYR A 170 -23.46 17.44 3.63
C TYR A 170 -21.96 17.44 3.34
N LEU A 171 -21.17 18.24 4.05
CA LEU A 171 -19.71 18.31 3.88
C LEU A 171 -19.00 17.08 4.50
N SER A 172 -19.47 16.59 5.65
CA SER A 172 -18.94 15.37 6.26
C SER A 172 -19.25 14.12 5.42
N ARG A 173 -20.41 14.06 4.78
CA ARG A 173 -20.77 13.03 3.80
C ARG A 173 -19.91 13.11 2.54
N LYS A 174 -19.53 14.31 2.09
CA LYS A 174 -18.67 14.49 0.90
C LYS A 174 -17.21 14.15 1.19
N SER A 175 -16.74 14.40 2.42
CA SER A 175 -15.38 14.06 2.87
C SER A 175 -15.15 12.55 2.97
N LYS A 176 -16.13 11.79 3.45
CA LYS A 176 -16.07 10.30 3.47
C LYS A 176 -16.02 9.65 2.07
N LYS A 177 -16.29 10.39 1.00
CA LYS A 177 -16.32 9.86 -0.37
C LYS A 177 -14.94 9.69 -1.04
N TYR A 178 -13.86 10.16 -0.44
CA TYR A 178 -12.54 10.16 -1.07
C TYR A 178 -11.50 9.21 -0.42
N SER A 179 -11.90 8.39 0.52
CA SER A 179 -11.08 7.30 1.05
C SER A 179 -11.10 6.09 0.09
N LEU A 180 -10.00 5.32 0.00
CA LEU A 180 -9.99 4.02 -0.69
C LEU A 180 -11.11 3.10 -0.18
N LEU A 181 -11.42 3.16 1.12
CA LEU A 181 -12.56 2.49 1.74
C LEU A 181 -13.89 2.91 1.13
N SER A 182 -14.08 4.19 0.79
CA SER A 182 -15.32 4.64 0.17
C SER A 182 -15.40 4.26 -1.32
N PHE A 183 -14.28 4.12 -2.00
CA PHE A 183 -14.27 3.53 -3.34
C PHE A 183 -14.70 2.05 -3.30
N PHE A 184 -14.24 1.30 -2.29
CA PHE A 184 -14.64 -0.10 -2.09
C PHE A 184 -16.06 -0.24 -1.57
N SER A 185 -16.55 0.67 -0.71
CA SER A 185 -17.96 0.68 -0.28
C SER A 185 -18.88 0.99 -1.46
N PHE A 186 -18.49 1.92 -2.34
CA PHE A 186 -19.23 2.22 -3.55
C PHE A 186 -19.27 1.02 -4.52
N ALA A 187 -18.15 0.32 -4.71
CA ALA A 187 -18.09 -0.89 -5.51
C ALA A 187 -18.94 -2.02 -4.89
N LYS A 188 -18.91 -2.19 -3.56
CA LYS A 188 -19.74 -3.15 -2.83
C LYS A 188 -21.24 -2.82 -2.97
N ASP A 189 -21.63 -1.56 -2.80
CA ASP A 189 -23.02 -1.13 -2.90
C ASP A 189 -23.55 -1.19 -4.35
N SER A 190 -22.65 -1.08 -5.34
CA SER A 190 -22.99 -1.20 -6.75
C SER A 190 -23.15 -2.66 -7.22
N ILE A 191 -22.44 -3.60 -6.57
CA ILE A 191 -22.43 -5.04 -6.95
C ILE A 191 -23.46 -5.84 -6.14
N LEU A 192 -23.75 -5.43 -4.89
CA LEU A 192 -24.69 -6.11 -4.01
C LEU A 192 -25.96 -5.24 -3.83
N PRO A 193 -27.09 -5.57 -4.48
CA PRO A 193 -28.34 -4.86 -4.24
C PRO A 193 -28.76 -5.03 -2.78
N GLN A 194 -28.92 -3.90 -2.07
CA GLN A 194 -29.36 -3.87 -0.69
C GLN A 194 -30.73 -4.53 -0.55
N ARG A 195 -30.75 -5.63 0.15
CA ARG A 195 -31.99 -6.31 0.53
C ARG A 195 -32.70 -5.49 1.60
N ASN A 196 -33.65 -4.67 1.19
CA ASN A 196 -34.50 -3.93 2.12
C ASN A 196 -35.18 -4.90 3.10
N LYS A 197 -34.74 -4.92 4.35
CA LYS A 197 -35.49 -5.53 5.44
C LYS A 197 -36.72 -4.64 5.67
N LYS A 198 -37.87 -5.02 5.12
CA LYS A 198 -39.17 -4.49 5.56
C LYS A 198 -39.36 -4.97 7.00
N ALA A 199 -39.36 -4.03 7.93
CA ALA A 199 -39.86 -4.27 9.28
C ALA A 199 -41.37 -4.49 9.21
N PHE A 200 -41.81 -5.62 9.78
CA PHE A 200 -43.17 -5.82 10.23
C PHE A 200 -43.24 -5.47 11.70
#